data_c26a6f9910e66717a427848e6905788e
#
_entry.id   c26a6f9910e66717a427848e6905788e
#
_cell.length_a   1.000
_cell.length_b   1.000
_cell.length_c   1.000
_cell.angle_alpha   90.00
_cell.angle_beta   90.00
_cell.angle_gamma   90.00
#
_symmetry.space_group_name_H-M   'P 1'
#
loop_
_entity.id
_entity.type
_entity.pdbx_description
1 polymer ?
#
loop_
_entity_poly.entity_id
_entity_poly.type
_entity_poly.pdbx_seq_one_letter_code
_entity_poly.pdbx_strand_id
1 'polypeptide(L)'
;PLLEFLKGNNHSFPIGYGCEISRGGMAAITDAAIRFPGGRYMMTDWSKFDKSIPPWLIRDAFDLIKPLMDFAHVRDSEGLIWPVRPWRTERRWKKIIDYFIETPVRTNTGERFLVRGGVPSGSCFTNIIDSIINCVVTRYLCYQTCGSFPSAEIYLGDDGVCIFPSETVMIWILLLISRSRSLV
;
A
#
# COMPACT_ATOMS: atom_id res chain seq x y z
N PRO A 1 -9.18 -13.89 1.57
CA PRO A 1 -9.91 -13.18 2.66
C PRO A 1 -9.53 -11.68 2.72
N LEU A 2 -8.23 -11.31 2.84
CA LEU A 2 -7.82 -9.91 2.94
C LEU A 2 -8.23 -9.08 1.71
N LEU A 3 -7.98 -9.57 0.50
CA LEU A 3 -8.40 -8.89 -0.73
C LEU A 3 -9.92 -8.77 -0.85
N GLU A 4 -10.66 -9.81 -0.46
CA GLU A 4 -12.13 -9.76 -0.43
C GLU A 4 -12.64 -8.72 0.56
N PHE A 5 -12.02 -8.65 1.74
CA PHE A 5 -12.32 -7.64 2.73
C PHE A 5 -12.05 -6.21 2.21
N LEU A 6 -10.87 -5.97 1.62
CA LEU A 6 -10.52 -4.66 1.05
C LEU A 6 -11.45 -4.26 -0.11
N LYS A 7 -11.78 -5.20 -1.02
CA LYS A 7 -12.72 -4.96 -2.11
C LYS A 7 -14.13 -4.62 -1.62
N GLY A 8 -14.59 -5.28 -0.56
CA GLY A 8 -15.92 -5.03 0.03
C GLY A 8 -16.00 -3.73 0.82
N ASN A 9 -14.86 -3.14 1.21
CA ASN A 9 -14.77 -1.93 2.03
C ASN A 9 -13.94 -0.82 1.37
N ASN A 10 -13.86 -0.80 0.05
CA ASN A 10 -13.04 0.15 -0.71
C ASN A 10 -13.40 1.63 -0.48
N HIS A 11 -14.63 1.91 -0.03
CA HIS A 11 -15.09 3.25 0.36
C HIS A 11 -14.59 3.69 1.75
N SER A 12 -14.11 2.76 2.56
CA SER A 12 -13.62 3.02 3.92
C SER A 12 -12.10 3.11 4.00
N PHE A 13 -11.41 2.59 2.98
CA PHE A 13 -9.95 2.58 2.90
C PHE A 13 -9.48 3.26 1.63
N PRO A 14 -8.41 4.05 1.67
CA PRO A 14 -7.87 4.71 0.48
C PRO A 14 -7.05 3.76 -0.41
N ILE A 15 -7.41 2.49 -0.44
CA ILE A 15 -6.73 1.45 -1.22
C ILE A 15 -7.62 1.07 -2.40
N GLY A 16 -7.07 1.17 -3.62
CA GLY A 16 -7.81 1.05 -4.88
C GLY A 16 -8.32 -0.35 -5.26
N TYR A 17 -8.26 -1.31 -4.35
CA TYR A 17 -8.83 -2.63 -4.59
C TYR A 17 -10.35 -2.59 -4.72
N GLY A 18 -10.87 -3.16 -5.81
CA GLY A 18 -12.29 -3.11 -6.14
C GLY A 18 -12.72 -1.90 -6.97
N CYS A 19 -11.82 -0.92 -7.18
CA CYS A 19 -12.02 0.20 -8.09
C CYS A 19 -11.66 -0.19 -9.53
N GLU A 20 -12.17 -1.32 -10.02
CA GLU A 20 -11.90 -1.78 -11.38
C GLU A 20 -12.58 -0.84 -12.40
N ILE A 21 -11.80 -0.26 -13.32
CA ILE A 21 -12.30 0.69 -14.34
C ILE A 21 -13.44 0.08 -15.15
N SER A 22 -13.30 -1.21 -15.53
CA SER A 22 -14.32 -1.95 -16.29
C SER A 22 -15.64 -2.18 -15.53
N ARG A 23 -15.65 -1.99 -14.22
CA ARG A 23 -16.81 -2.19 -13.33
C ARG A 23 -17.27 -0.92 -12.63
N GLY A 24 -16.95 0.24 -13.20
CA GLY A 24 -17.38 1.52 -12.66
C GLY A 24 -16.47 2.08 -11.57
N GLY A 25 -15.24 1.55 -11.41
CA GLY A 25 -14.27 2.05 -10.42
C GLY A 25 -13.87 3.51 -10.61
N MET A 26 -13.98 4.03 -11.85
CA MET A 26 -13.82 5.46 -12.12
C MET A 26 -14.91 6.32 -11.45
N ALA A 27 -16.08 5.76 -11.16
CA ALA A 27 -17.13 6.49 -10.47
C ALA A 27 -16.67 6.97 -9.08
N ALA A 28 -15.91 6.16 -8.35
CA ALA A 28 -15.39 6.54 -7.03
C ALA A 28 -14.46 7.76 -7.11
N ILE A 29 -13.61 7.83 -8.13
CA ILE A 29 -12.73 8.98 -8.38
C ILE A 29 -13.56 10.19 -8.83
N THR A 30 -14.54 9.99 -9.70
CA THR A 30 -15.45 11.04 -10.18
C THR A 30 -16.29 11.58 -9.02
N ASP A 31 -16.84 10.73 -8.18
CA ASP A 31 -17.62 11.13 -7.01
C ASP A 31 -16.76 11.93 -6.00
N ALA A 32 -15.52 11.52 -5.79
CA ALA A 32 -14.57 12.29 -4.98
C ALA A 32 -14.32 13.67 -5.60
N ALA A 33 -14.15 13.74 -6.93
CA ALA A 33 -13.98 15.01 -7.66
C ALA A 33 -15.19 15.93 -7.51
N ILE A 34 -16.41 15.39 -7.61
CA ILE A 34 -17.65 16.15 -7.45
C ILE A 34 -17.82 16.69 -6.02
N ARG A 35 -17.42 15.90 -5.01
CA ARG A 35 -17.49 16.32 -3.60
C ARG A 35 -16.55 17.46 -3.25
N PHE A 36 -15.46 17.63 -4.00
CA PHE A 36 -14.46 18.67 -3.77
C PHE A 36 -14.31 19.57 -5.00
N PRO A 37 -15.37 20.34 -5.37
CA PRO A 37 -15.32 21.26 -6.51
C PRO A 37 -14.23 22.32 -6.31
N GLY A 38 -13.36 22.48 -7.32
CA GLY A 38 -12.21 23.37 -7.24
C GLY A 38 -10.99 22.75 -6.56
N GLY A 39 -11.06 21.53 -6.11
CA GLY A 39 -9.91 20.76 -5.60
C GLY A 39 -8.82 20.59 -6.65
N ARG A 40 -7.58 20.50 -6.20
CA ARG A 40 -6.42 20.19 -7.05
C ARG A 40 -6.03 18.76 -6.93
N TYR A 41 -5.69 18.16 -8.06
CA TYR A 41 -5.31 16.75 -8.15
C TYR A 41 -3.80 16.61 -8.20
N MET A 42 -3.27 15.72 -7.39
CA MET A 42 -1.89 15.25 -7.46
C MET A 42 -1.95 13.77 -7.82
N MET A 43 -1.33 13.41 -8.93
CA MET A 43 -1.07 12.03 -9.32
C MET A 43 0.40 11.74 -9.05
N THR A 44 0.66 10.67 -8.30
CA THR A 44 2.02 10.25 -7.95
C THR A 44 2.38 8.98 -8.71
N ASP A 45 3.59 9.00 -9.28
CA ASP A 45 4.29 7.85 -9.84
C ASP A 45 5.71 7.87 -9.25
N TRP A 46 6.02 6.90 -8.40
CA TRP A 46 7.28 6.85 -7.68
C TRP A 46 8.35 6.12 -8.48
N SER A 47 9.46 6.79 -8.76
CA SER A 47 10.58 6.14 -9.42
C SER A 47 11.24 5.10 -8.51
N LYS A 48 11.29 3.84 -8.96
CA LYS A 48 11.91 2.71 -8.24
C LYS A 48 11.33 2.47 -6.84
N PHE A 49 10.03 2.71 -6.67
CA PHE A 49 9.35 2.62 -5.37
C PHE A 49 9.67 1.31 -4.66
N ASP A 50 9.36 0.16 -5.27
CA ASP A 50 9.58 -1.18 -4.71
C ASP A 50 11.00 -1.36 -4.15
N LYS A 51 12.01 -0.79 -4.82
CA LYS A 51 13.42 -0.98 -4.45
C LYS A 51 13.88 -0.03 -3.35
N SER A 52 13.19 1.09 -3.17
CA SER A 52 13.56 2.14 -2.20
C SER A 52 12.98 1.93 -0.81
N ILE A 53 12.02 1.01 -0.66
CA ILE A 53 11.31 0.80 0.60
C ILE A 53 12.20 0.09 1.62
N PRO A 54 12.45 0.72 2.79
CA PRO A 54 13.26 0.13 3.82
C PRO A 54 12.53 -0.99 4.59
N PRO A 55 13.26 -1.97 5.14
CA PRO A 55 12.69 -3.11 5.86
C PRO A 55 11.75 -2.75 7.01
N TRP A 56 12.04 -1.69 7.75
CA TRP A 56 11.21 -1.26 8.87
C TRP A 56 9.82 -0.81 8.42
N LEU A 57 9.73 -0.07 7.29
CA LEU A 57 8.45 0.42 6.77
C LEU A 57 7.59 -0.73 6.21
N ILE A 58 8.24 -1.76 5.64
CA ILE A 58 7.55 -2.99 5.24
C ILE A 58 6.95 -3.69 6.46
N ARG A 59 7.69 -3.79 7.57
CA ARG A 59 7.19 -4.39 8.82
C ARG A 59 5.97 -3.63 9.35
N ASP A 60 6.06 -2.31 9.40
CA ASP A 60 4.96 -1.44 9.84
C ASP A 60 3.72 -1.64 8.98
N ALA A 61 3.88 -1.75 7.64
CA ALA A 61 2.76 -2.02 6.74
C ALA A 61 2.10 -3.39 7.02
N PHE A 62 2.90 -4.44 7.28
CA PHE A 62 2.37 -5.74 7.70
C PHE A 62 1.69 -5.69 9.07
N ASP A 63 2.19 -4.89 9.99
CA ASP A 63 1.59 -4.72 11.32
C ASP A 63 0.24 -3.98 11.24
N LEU A 64 0.07 -3.05 10.28
CA LEU A 64 -1.21 -2.39 10.02
C LEU A 64 -2.30 -3.36 9.53
N ILE A 65 -1.95 -4.38 8.76
CA ILE A 65 -2.93 -5.37 8.27
C ILE A 65 -3.11 -6.57 9.21
N LYS A 66 -2.21 -6.77 10.15
CA LYS A 66 -2.27 -7.89 11.10
C LYS A 66 -3.60 -7.97 11.87
N PRO A 67 -4.18 -6.87 12.39
CA PRO A 67 -5.48 -6.90 13.08
C PRO A 67 -6.65 -7.36 12.21
N LEU A 68 -6.51 -7.31 10.89
CA LEU A 68 -7.53 -7.75 9.93
C LEU A 68 -7.47 -9.27 9.66
N MET A 69 -6.49 -9.97 10.25
CA MET A 69 -6.24 -11.38 10.02
C MET A 69 -6.75 -12.22 11.18
N ASP A 70 -7.48 -13.29 10.88
CA ASP A 70 -7.84 -14.30 11.87
C ASP A 70 -6.74 -15.37 11.95
N PHE A 71 -6.07 -15.43 13.09
CA PHE A 71 -5.01 -16.41 13.36
C PHE A 71 -5.52 -17.71 14.02
N ALA A 72 -6.79 -17.74 14.41
CA ALA A 72 -7.39 -18.90 15.09
C ALA A 72 -8.08 -19.88 14.13
N HIS A 73 -8.39 -19.42 12.91
CA HIS A 73 -9.10 -20.25 11.93
C HIS A 73 -8.42 -20.18 10.56
N VAL A 74 -8.67 -21.22 9.76
CA VAL A 74 -8.28 -21.26 8.34
C VAL A 74 -9.49 -21.65 7.51
N ARG A 75 -9.68 -20.98 6.36
CA ARG A 75 -10.68 -21.37 5.37
C ARG A 75 -9.99 -22.18 4.27
N ASP A 76 -10.51 -23.36 3.99
CA ASP A 76 -10.02 -24.21 2.90
C ASP A 76 -10.54 -23.77 1.52
N SER A 77 -10.17 -24.53 0.48
CA SER A 77 -10.58 -24.25 -0.91
C SER A 77 -12.09 -24.43 -1.14
N GLU A 78 -12.76 -25.21 -0.30
CA GLU A 78 -14.21 -25.46 -0.37
C GLU A 78 -14.99 -24.40 0.44
N GLY A 79 -14.30 -23.54 1.16
CA GLY A 79 -14.90 -22.48 1.97
C GLY A 79 -15.20 -22.90 3.41
N LEU A 80 -14.86 -24.12 3.81
CA LEU A 80 -15.05 -24.60 5.18
C LEU A 80 -14.03 -23.97 6.12
N ILE A 81 -14.46 -23.65 7.35
CA ILE A 81 -13.64 -23.00 8.36
C ILE A 81 -13.20 -24.03 9.40
N TRP A 82 -11.90 -24.12 9.60
CA TRP A 82 -11.27 -25.05 10.52
C TRP A 82 -10.51 -24.29 11.62
N PRO A 83 -10.64 -24.70 12.89
CA PRO A 83 -9.85 -24.12 13.96
C PRO A 83 -8.38 -24.55 13.82
N VAL A 84 -7.49 -23.60 14.06
CA VAL A 84 -6.04 -23.84 14.07
C VAL A 84 -5.42 -23.28 15.34
N ARG A 85 -4.18 -23.68 15.62
CA ARG A 85 -3.45 -23.14 16.78
C ARG A 85 -2.91 -21.74 16.47
N PRO A 86 -3.40 -20.66 17.11
CA PRO A 86 -3.03 -19.27 16.77
C PRO A 86 -1.52 -19.03 16.74
N TRP A 87 -0.79 -19.55 17.74
CA TRP A 87 0.66 -19.39 17.81
C TRP A 87 1.43 -19.97 16.60
N ARG A 88 0.90 -21.05 15.98
CA ARG A 88 1.51 -21.63 14.77
C ARG A 88 1.26 -20.74 13.56
N THR A 89 0.07 -20.18 13.45
CA THR A 89 -0.32 -19.27 12.37
C THR A 89 0.44 -17.95 12.48
N GLU A 90 0.56 -17.39 13.67
CA GLU A 90 1.37 -16.18 13.92
C GLU A 90 2.86 -16.41 13.61
N ARG A 91 3.39 -17.58 13.95
CA ARG A 91 4.77 -17.93 13.58
C ARG A 91 4.97 -18.04 12.07
N ARG A 92 3.96 -18.58 11.34
CA ARG A 92 3.97 -18.60 9.87
C ARG A 92 3.88 -17.19 9.29
N TRP A 93 3.01 -16.35 9.83
CA TRP A 93 2.89 -14.96 9.46
C TRP A 93 4.24 -14.23 9.58
N LYS A 94 4.90 -14.35 10.72
CA LYS A 94 6.22 -13.78 10.94
C LYS A 94 7.25 -14.28 9.90
N LYS A 95 7.24 -15.57 9.60
CA LYS A 95 8.12 -16.13 8.56
C LYS A 95 7.82 -15.61 7.16
N ILE A 96 6.55 -15.34 6.84
CA ILE A 96 6.17 -14.72 5.56
C ILE A 96 6.76 -13.32 5.47
N ILE A 97 6.66 -12.53 6.54
CA ILE A 97 7.24 -11.18 6.59
C ILE A 97 8.76 -11.23 6.45
N ASP A 98 9.42 -12.09 7.19
CA ASP A 98 10.88 -12.25 7.11
C ASP A 98 11.32 -12.66 5.70
N TYR A 99 10.62 -13.63 5.07
CA TYR A 99 10.87 -14.04 3.69
C TYR A 99 10.60 -12.91 2.68
N PHE A 100 9.57 -12.10 2.91
CA PHE A 100 9.23 -10.96 2.05
C PHE A 100 10.32 -9.88 2.07
N ILE A 101 10.87 -9.61 3.26
CA ILE A 101 11.92 -8.59 3.45
C ILE A 101 13.30 -9.12 3.00
N GLU A 102 13.58 -10.39 3.31
CA GLU A 102 14.83 -11.06 2.96
C GLU A 102 14.56 -12.09 1.84
N THR A 103 14.34 -11.57 0.62
CA THR A 103 13.94 -12.41 -0.52
C THR A 103 15.16 -13.13 -1.12
N PRO A 104 15.18 -14.48 -1.13
CA PRO A 104 16.21 -15.22 -1.83
C PRO A 104 15.99 -15.15 -3.34
N VAL A 105 17.01 -14.69 -4.05
CA VAL A 105 17.02 -14.60 -5.52
C VAL A 105 18.03 -15.59 -6.07
N ARG A 106 17.65 -16.30 -7.13
CA ARG A 106 18.54 -17.17 -7.89
C ARG A 106 18.73 -16.62 -9.30
N THR A 107 19.97 -16.44 -9.71
CA THR A 107 20.30 -16.04 -11.09
C THR A 107 20.19 -17.22 -12.05
N ASN A 108 20.21 -16.92 -13.34
CA ASN A 108 20.27 -17.93 -14.41
C ASN A 108 21.59 -18.74 -14.37
N THR A 109 22.66 -18.19 -13.80
CA THR A 109 23.94 -18.87 -13.58
C THR A 109 23.93 -19.81 -12.37
N GLY A 110 22.85 -19.79 -11.58
CA GLY A 110 22.67 -20.64 -10.39
C GLY A 110 23.16 -20.01 -9.08
N GLU A 111 23.75 -18.84 -9.12
CA GLU A 111 24.14 -18.09 -7.93
C GLU A 111 22.93 -17.69 -7.10
N ARG A 112 23.10 -17.65 -5.78
CA ARG A 112 22.03 -17.30 -4.83
C ARG A 112 22.41 -16.05 -4.07
N PHE A 113 21.50 -15.10 -4.05
CA PHE A 113 21.64 -13.86 -3.31
C PHE A 113 20.47 -13.69 -2.36
N LEU A 114 20.71 -13.03 -1.25
CA LEU A 114 19.68 -12.58 -0.33
C LEU A 114 19.52 -11.07 -0.52
N VAL A 115 18.40 -10.66 -1.08
CA VAL A 115 18.03 -9.24 -1.20
C VAL A 115 17.42 -8.80 0.11
N ARG A 116 17.97 -7.77 0.73
CA ARG A 116 17.47 -7.20 1.99
C ARG A 116 16.82 -5.85 1.75
N GLY A 117 15.51 -5.79 2.00
CA GLY A 117 14.71 -4.60 1.74
C GLY A 117 14.20 -4.51 0.31
N GLY A 118 13.35 -3.54 0.06
CA GLY A 118 12.54 -3.48 -1.15
C GLY A 118 11.40 -4.49 -1.11
N VAL A 119 10.42 -4.29 -1.99
CA VAL A 119 9.25 -5.15 -2.12
C VAL A 119 9.50 -6.13 -3.28
N PRO A 120 9.37 -7.45 -3.06
CA PRO A 120 9.64 -8.44 -4.09
C PRO A 120 8.51 -8.46 -5.12
N SER A 121 8.81 -8.06 -6.36
CA SER A 121 7.86 -8.16 -7.48
C SER A 121 7.38 -9.60 -7.67
N GLY A 122 6.05 -9.79 -7.80
CA GLY A 122 5.42 -11.10 -7.98
C GLY A 122 4.98 -11.79 -6.68
N SER A 123 5.24 -11.23 -5.51
CA SER A 123 4.60 -11.72 -4.28
C SER A 123 3.12 -11.33 -4.26
N CYS A 124 2.27 -12.17 -3.65
CA CYS A 124 0.84 -11.87 -3.49
C CYS A 124 0.58 -10.67 -2.55
N PHE A 125 1.58 -10.23 -1.79
CA PHE A 125 1.50 -9.08 -0.89
C PHE A 125 2.05 -7.79 -1.51
N THR A 126 2.78 -7.83 -2.62
CA THR A 126 3.47 -6.68 -3.21
C THR A 126 2.54 -5.49 -3.33
N ASN A 127 1.50 -5.62 -4.13
CA ASN A 127 0.61 -4.48 -4.42
C ASN A 127 -0.11 -3.93 -3.18
N ILE A 128 -0.50 -4.81 -2.22
CA ILE A 128 -1.13 -4.37 -0.96
C ILE A 128 -0.13 -3.58 -0.12
N ILE A 129 1.07 -4.09 0.06
CA ILE A 129 2.10 -3.47 0.90
C ILE A 129 2.52 -2.15 0.28
N ASP A 130 2.73 -2.10 -1.04
CA ASP A 130 3.05 -0.86 -1.75
C ASP A 130 1.94 0.19 -1.62
N SER A 131 0.68 -0.20 -1.79
CA SER A 131 -0.45 0.71 -1.61
C SER A 131 -0.52 1.30 -0.20
N ILE A 132 -0.31 0.47 0.83
CA ILE A 132 -0.31 0.92 2.23
C ILE A 132 0.86 1.88 2.48
N ILE A 133 2.06 1.53 2.02
CA ILE A 133 3.25 2.36 2.20
C ILE A 133 3.10 3.67 1.44
N ASN A 134 2.59 3.65 0.20
CA ASN A 134 2.32 4.85 -0.57
C ASN A 134 1.34 5.78 0.18
N CYS A 135 0.25 5.24 0.72
CA CYS A 135 -0.69 5.98 1.55
C CYS A 135 -0.01 6.60 2.77
N VAL A 136 0.74 5.80 3.54
CA VAL A 136 1.42 6.26 4.77
C VAL A 136 2.43 7.37 4.46
N VAL A 137 3.27 7.17 3.45
CA VAL A 137 4.32 8.15 3.06
C VAL A 137 3.67 9.43 2.55
N THR A 138 2.67 9.34 1.69
CA THR A 138 1.97 10.51 1.16
C THR A 138 1.29 11.30 2.28
N ARG A 139 0.57 10.64 3.18
CA ARG A 139 -0.05 11.28 4.34
C ARG A 139 0.98 11.91 5.28
N TYR A 140 2.09 11.25 5.53
CA TYR A 140 3.18 11.79 6.32
C TYR A 140 3.74 13.08 5.70
N LEU A 141 4.01 13.08 4.39
CA LEU A 141 4.49 14.25 3.67
C LEU A 141 3.46 15.39 3.72
N CYS A 142 2.18 15.10 3.51
CA CYS A 142 1.10 16.08 3.61
C CYS A 142 1.04 16.70 5.02
N TYR A 143 1.07 15.88 6.05
CA TYR A 143 1.02 16.36 7.43
C TYR A 143 2.24 17.19 7.81
N GLN A 144 3.45 16.79 7.43
CA GLN A 144 4.68 17.53 7.68
C GLN A 144 4.71 18.89 6.95
N THR A 145 4.05 18.97 5.80
CA THR A 145 4.10 20.16 4.94
C THR A 145 3.02 21.18 5.27
N CYS A 146 1.80 20.73 5.51
CA CYS A 146 0.62 21.59 5.66
C CYS A 146 -0.23 21.29 6.89
N GLY A 147 0.17 20.34 7.75
CA GLY A 147 -0.55 19.95 8.97
C GLY A 147 -1.89 19.25 8.72
N SER A 148 -2.16 18.82 7.48
CA SER A 148 -3.42 18.19 7.10
C SER A 148 -3.22 17.02 6.14
N PHE A 149 -4.23 16.17 6.00
CA PHE A 149 -4.26 15.09 5.03
C PHE A 149 -4.96 15.51 3.73
N PRO A 150 -4.82 14.76 2.63
CA PRO A 150 -5.63 14.96 1.43
C PRO A 150 -7.12 14.92 1.75
N SER A 151 -7.93 15.71 1.02
CA SER A 151 -9.40 15.72 1.18
C SER A 151 -10.03 14.44 0.66
N ALA A 152 -9.44 13.84 -0.38
CA ALA A 152 -9.72 12.50 -0.87
C ALA A 152 -8.44 11.91 -1.46
N GLU A 153 -8.34 10.59 -1.41
CA GLU A 153 -7.14 9.88 -1.87
C GLU A 153 -7.47 8.44 -2.24
N ILE A 154 -6.70 7.89 -3.17
CA ILE A 154 -6.76 6.48 -3.56
C ILE A 154 -5.37 6.04 -4.01
N TYR A 155 -4.95 4.85 -3.60
CA TYR A 155 -3.64 4.27 -3.89
C TYR A 155 -3.76 2.84 -4.41
N LEU A 156 -2.98 2.51 -5.44
CA LEU A 156 -2.87 1.16 -5.97
C LEU A 156 -1.41 0.88 -6.38
N GLY A 157 -0.70 0.16 -5.52
CA GLY A 157 0.75 0.03 -5.65
C GLY A 157 1.45 1.36 -5.43
N ASP A 158 2.36 1.70 -6.32
CA ASP A 158 3.09 2.98 -6.38
C ASP A 158 2.26 4.13 -6.97
N ASP A 159 1.18 3.82 -7.67
CA ASP A 159 0.25 4.82 -8.18
C ASP A 159 -0.62 5.41 -7.06
N GLY A 160 -0.84 6.71 -7.12
CA GLY A 160 -1.70 7.42 -6.18
C GLY A 160 -2.38 8.63 -6.79
N VAL A 161 -3.63 8.87 -6.39
CA VAL A 161 -4.38 10.07 -6.72
C VAL A 161 -4.85 10.73 -5.43
N CYS A 162 -4.47 11.97 -5.22
CA CYS A 162 -4.86 12.77 -4.06
C CYS A 162 -5.55 14.04 -4.50
N ILE A 163 -6.58 14.47 -3.77
CA ILE A 163 -7.32 15.71 -3.98
C ILE A 163 -7.04 16.63 -2.80
N PHE A 164 -6.63 17.85 -3.09
CA PHE A 164 -6.33 18.88 -2.10
C PHE A 164 -7.31 20.06 -2.23
N PRO A 165 -7.67 20.72 -1.11
CA PRO A 165 -8.67 21.78 -1.12
C PRO A 165 -8.16 23.06 -1.78
N SER A 166 -6.83 23.24 -1.90
CA SER A 166 -6.23 24.44 -2.49
C SER A 166 -4.93 24.14 -3.23
N GLU A 167 -4.58 25.02 -4.15
CA GLU A 167 -3.34 24.95 -4.92
C GLU A 167 -2.09 25.14 -4.05
N THR A 168 -2.18 25.98 -3.02
CA THR A 168 -1.08 26.27 -2.09
C THR A 168 -0.57 25.01 -1.39
N VAL A 169 -1.48 24.16 -0.92
CA VAL A 169 -1.14 22.88 -0.25
C VAL A 169 -0.40 21.96 -1.22
N MET A 170 -0.90 21.84 -2.44
CA MET A 170 -0.28 20.98 -3.46
C MET A 170 1.13 21.43 -3.83
N ILE A 171 1.36 22.74 -3.97
CA ILE A 171 2.68 23.31 -4.31
C ILE A 171 3.71 22.97 -3.23
N TRP A 172 3.36 23.10 -1.96
CA TRP A 172 4.27 22.76 -0.86
C TRP A 172 4.66 21.28 -0.85
N ILE A 173 3.70 20.39 -1.11
CA ILE A 173 3.96 18.93 -1.18
C ILE A 173 4.90 18.61 -2.35
N LEU A 174 4.64 19.18 -3.53
CA LEU A 174 5.50 19.00 -4.71
C LEU A 174 6.93 19.51 -4.47
N LEU A 175 7.09 20.64 -3.79
CA LEU A 175 8.40 21.19 -3.43
C LEU A 175 9.15 20.26 -2.45
N LEU A 176 8.45 19.63 -1.51
CA LEU A 176 9.06 18.72 -0.56
C LEU A 176 9.51 17.41 -1.25
N ILE A 177 8.70 16.87 -2.14
CA ILE A 177 9.03 15.70 -2.96
C ILE A 177 10.23 15.98 -3.87
N SER A 178 10.28 17.17 -4.48
CA SER A 178 11.41 17.57 -5.34
C SER A 178 12.72 17.72 -4.56
N ARG A 179 12.66 18.24 -3.34
CA ARG A 179 13.83 18.40 -2.45
C ARG A 179 14.36 17.05 -1.95
N SER A 180 13.49 16.08 -1.69
CA SER A 180 13.92 14.75 -1.27
C SER A 180 14.68 13.98 -2.37
N ARG A 181 14.42 14.31 -3.64
CA ARG A 181 15.18 13.75 -4.79
C ARG A 181 16.59 14.29 -4.93
N SER A 182 16.91 15.43 -4.33
CA SER A 182 18.25 16.04 -4.38
C SER A 182 19.17 15.59 -3.24
N LEU A 183 18.68 14.74 -2.33
CA LEU A 183 19.40 14.23 -1.16
C LEU A 183 19.77 12.73 -1.29
N VAL A 184 19.52 12.12 -2.44
CA VAL A 184 19.92 10.75 -2.82
C VAL A 184 20.86 10.83 -4.10
#